data_46d2612c83e2ff2b7f277c7fc62deedb
#
_entry.id   46d2612c83e2ff2b7f277c7fc62deedb
#
_cell.length_a   1.000
_cell.length_b   1.000
_cell.length_c   1.000
_cell.angle_alpha   90.00
_cell.angle_beta   90.00
_cell.angle_gamma   90.00
#
_symmetry.space_group_name_H-M   'P 1'
#
loop_
_entity.id
_entity.type
_entity.pdbx_description
1 polymer ?
#
loop_
_entity_poly.entity_id
_entity_poly.type
_entity_poly.pdbx_seq_one_letter_code
_entity_poly.pdbx_strand_id
1 'polypeptide(L)' 'MRFSYEITPRPVELGGGWRLRLLEDGVEVGGGVFPPVSGDFEDGKDALQAAYDDAESEAYAWLDSREA' A
#
# COMPACT_ATOMS: atom_id res chain seq x y z
N MET A 1 -14.72 -6.55 10.96
CA MET A 1 -13.45 -6.92 11.61
C MET A 1 -12.80 -5.67 12.19
N ARG A 2 -12.12 -5.84 13.31
CA ARG A 2 -11.50 -4.71 14.00
C ARG A 2 -10.36 -4.07 13.21
N PHE A 3 -9.53 -4.91 12.59
CA PHE A 3 -8.39 -4.44 11.83
C PHE A 3 -8.62 -4.65 10.34
N SER A 4 -8.29 -3.65 9.54
CA SER A 4 -8.42 -3.71 8.10
C SER A 4 -7.39 -2.81 7.44
N TYR A 5 -7.35 -2.83 6.13
CA TYR A 5 -6.48 -1.94 5.37
C TYR A 5 -7.17 -1.51 4.09
N GLU A 6 -6.64 -0.44 3.50
CA GLU A 6 -7.13 0.10 2.24
C GLU A 6 -5.93 0.55 1.42
N ILE A 7 -5.93 0.23 0.14
CA ILE A 7 -4.88 0.67 -0.79
C ILE A 7 -5.56 1.47 -1.88
N THR A 8 -5.19 2.75 -2.01
CA THR A 8 -5.78 3.65 -2.98
C THR A 8 -4.72 4.20 -3.93
N PRO A 9 -5.07 4.46 -5.20
CA PRO A 9 -4.11 5.04 -6.13
C PRO A 9 -3.84 6.51 -5.80
N ARG A 10 -2.59 6.94 -6.04
CA ARG A 10 -2.19 8.33 -5.84
C ARG A 10 -2.18 9.06 -7.18
N PRO A 11 -2.53 10.36 -7.19
CA PRO A 11 -2.48 11.16 -8.42
C PRO A 11 -1.05 11.21 -9.00
N VAL A 12 -0.96 11.21 -10.32
CA VAL A 12 0.32 11.29 -11.03
C VAL A 12 1.07 12.57 -10.65
N GLU A 13 0.36 13.66 -10.41
CA GLU A 13 0.94 14.95 -10.01
C GLU A 13 1.70 14.86 -8.69
N LEU A 14 1.34 13.90 -7.84
CA LEU A 14 2.01 13.68 -6.54
C LEU A 14 3.03 12.55 -6.62
N GLY A 15 3.36 12.09 -7.82
CA GLY A 15 4.32 11.02 -8.01
C GLY A 15 3.72 9.66 -8.33
N GLY A 16 2.40 9.53 -8.25
CA GLY A 16 1.71 8.27 -8.53
C GLY A 16 1.93 7.22 -7.45
N GLY A 17 1.70 5.95 -7.81
CA GLY A 17 1.84 4.85 -6.88
C GLY A 17 0.59 4.62 -6.05
N TRP A 18 0.78 4.15 -4.81
CA TRP A 18 -0.32 3.74 -3.96
C TRP A 18 -0.17 4.34 -2.56
N ARG A 19 -1.31 4.54 -1.91
CA ARG A 19 -1.35 4.92 -0.51
C ARG A 19 -1.99 3.79 0.28
N LEU A 20 -1.26 3.31 1.29
CA LEU A 20 -1.76 2.30 2.22
C LEU A 20 -2.32 3.00 3.44
N ARG A 21 -3.50 2.56 3.88
CA ARG A 21 -4.11 3.00 5.13
C ARG A 21 -4.37 1.77 5.99
N LEU A 22 -3.89 1.82 7.21
CA LEU A 22 -4.12 0.75 8.19
C LEU A 22 -5.20 1.24 9.15
N LEU A 23 -6.24 0.45 9.31
CA LEU A 23 -7.46 0.86 10.02
C LEU A 23 -7.73 -0.04 11.22
N GLU A 24 -8.12 0.59 12.34
CA GLU A 24 -8.62 -0.10 13.51
C GLU A 24 -10.00 0.47 13.82
N ASP A 25 -11.02 -0.37 13.75
CA ASP A 25 -12.43 0.03 13.94
C ASP A 25 -12.83 1.20 13.03
N GLY A 26 -12.30 1.22 11.80
CA GLY A 26 -12.60 2.25 10.81
C GLY A 26 -11.77 3.53 10.95
N VAL A 27 -10.87 3.60 11.93
CA VAL A 27 -10.02 4.77 12.14
C VAL A 27 -8.61 4.49 11.65
N GLU A 28 -8.04 5.41 10.89
CA GLU A 28 -6.68 5.26 10.37
C GLU A 28 -5.67 5.36 11.52
N VAL A 29 -4.90 4.31 11.72
CA VAL A 29 -3.91 4.25 12.80
C VAL A 29 -2.48 4.12 12.26
N GLY A 30 -2.32 4.01 10.96
CA GLY A 30 -1.01 3.93 10.34
C GLY A 30 -1.13 3.78 8.83
N GLY A 31 -0.01 3.57 8.18
CA GLY A 31 0.04 3.40 6.74
C GLY A 31 1.30 3.99 6.15
N GLY A 32 1.30 4.15 4.84
CA GLY A 32 2.46 4.70 4.16
C GLY A 32 2.18 4.96 2.69
N VAL A 33 3.18 5.52 2.02
CA VAL A 33 3.12 5.81 0.60
C VAL A 33 4.05 4.86 -0.13
N PHE A 34 3.57 4.26 -1.21
CA PHE A 34 4.32 3.30 -2.02
C PHE A 34 4.38 3.85 -3.45
N PRO A 35 5.40 4.67 -3.76
CA PRO A 35 5.55 5.18 -5.12
C PRO A 35 5.90 4.05 -6.08
N PRO A 36 5.76 4.26 -7.41
CA PRO A 36 6.15 3.24 -8.37
C PRO A 36 7.60 2.82 -8.13
N VAL A 37 7.85 1.51 -8.14
CA VAL A 37 9.20 0.99 -7.93
C VAL A 37 10.09 1.40 -9.08
N SER A 38 11.25 2.01 -8.78
CA SER A 38 12.22 2.38 -9.81
C SER A 38 13.11 1.18 -10.14
N GLY A 39 13.48 1.03 -11.42
CA GLY A 39 14.30 -0.09 -11.88
C GLY A 39 14.13 -0.31 -13.37
N ASP A 40 14.50 -1.49 -13.83
CA ASP A 40 14.49 -1.85 -15.25
C ASP A 40 13.10 -2.34 -15.71
N PHE A 41 12.06 -1.62 -15.34
CA PHE A 41 10.70 -1.95 -15.78
C PHE A 41 10.46 -1.33 -17.16
N GLU A 42 10.05 -2.17 -18.12
CA GLU A 42 9.73 -1.71 -19.46
C GLU A 42 8.36 -1.03 -19.52
N ASP A 43 7.48 -1.39 -18.58
CA ASP A 43 6.11 -0.89 -18.54
C ASP A 43 5.83 -0.27 -17.18
N GLY A 44 5.22 0.91 -17.19
CA GLY A 44 4.81 1.58 -15.95
C GLY A 44 3.83 0.76 -15.12
N LYS A 45 3.08 -0.14 -15.75
CA LYS A 45 2.17 -1.04 -15.04
C LYS A 45 2.91 -2.00 -14.13
N ASP A 46 4.07 -2.49 -14.58
CA ASP A 46 4.87 -3.41 -13.79
C ASP A 46 5.42 -2.72 -12.54
N ALA A 47 5.85 -1.47 -12.69
CA ALA A 47 6.33 -0.68 -11.56
C ALA A 47 5.21 -0.42 -10.55
N LEU A 48 4.01 -0.13 -11.03
CA LEU A 48 2.84 0.08 -10.18
C LEU A 48 2.41 -1.21 -9.49
N GLN A 49 2.42 -2.32 -10.22
CA GLN A 49 2.03 -3.62 -9.65
C GLN A 49 3.01 -4.04 -8.55
N ALA A 50 4.32 -3.83 -8.77
CA ALA A 50 5.33 -4.14 -7.76
C ALA A 50 5.11 -3.32 -6.49
N ALA A 51 4.78 -2.03 -6.64
CA ALA A 51 4.50 -1.17 -5.49
C ALA A 51 3.23 -1.61 -4.76
N TYR A 52 2.20 -2.04 -5.50
CA TYR A 52 0.97 -2.57 -4.91
C TYR A 52 1.25 -3.83 -4.08
N ASP A 53 2.04 -4.73 -4.63
CA ASP A 53 2.40 -5.97 -3.93
C ASP A 53 3.17 -5.66 -2.64
N ASP A 54 4.05 -4.65 -2.66
CA ASP A 54 4.77 -4.21 -1.48
C ASP A 54 3.80 -3.66 -0.42
N ALA A 55 2.83 -2.86 -0.86
CA ALA A 55 1.82 -2.31 0.05
C ALA A 55 0.97 -3.40 0.68
N GLU A 56 0.56 -4.40 -0.09
CA GLU A 56 -0.20 -5.54 0.43
C GLU A 56 0.62 -6.35 1.43
N SER A 57 1.90 -6.57 1.14
CA SER A 57 2.78 -7.30 2.05
C SER A 57 2.91 -6.59 3.38
N GLU A 58 3.05 -5.28 3.36
CA GLU A 58 3.10 -4.47 4.57
C GLU A 58 1.79 -4.58 5.36
N ALA A 59 0.66 -4.50 4.66
CA ALA A 59 -0.65 -4.61 5.28
C ALA A 59 -0.85 -5.97 5.95
N TYR A 60 -0.49 -7.04 5.27
CA TYR A 60 -0.64 -8.39 5.81
C TYR A 60 0.28 -8.61 7.02
N ALA A 61 1.50 -8.11 6.97
CA ALA A 61 2.43 -8.20 8.11
C ALA A 61 1.86 -7.47 9.33
N TRP A 62 1.27 -6.31 9.12
CA TRP A 62 0.63 -5.55 10.19
C TRP A 62 -0.57 -6.29 10.77
N LEU A 63 -1.45 -6.80 9.90
CA LEU A 63 -2.63 -7.55 10.34
C LEU A 63 -2.22 -8.79 11.14
N ASP A 64 -1.23 -9.51 10.64
CA ASP A 64 -0.73 -10.72 11.29
C ASP A 64 -0.20 -10.40 12.70
N SER A 65 0.51 -9.29 12.84
CA SER A 65 1.05 -8.89 14.14
C SER A 65 -0.05 -8.45 15.11
N ARG A 66 -1.18 -7.94 14.59
CA ARG A 66 -2.28 -7.46 15.44
C ARG A 66 -3.25 -8.57 15.82
N GLU A 67 -3.43 -9.55 14.95
CA GLU A 67 -4.36 -10.65 15.16
C GLU A 67 -3.72 -11.88 15.83
N ALA A 68 -2.42 -11.88 15.97
CA ALA A 68 -1.67 -12.98 16.59
C ALA A 68 -1.93 -13.10 18.09
#